data_0778d63196229564c18b6d14ea92aa99
#
_entry.id   0778d63196229564c18b6d14ea92aa99
#
_cell.length_a   1.000
_cell.length_b   1.000
_cell.length_c   1.000
_cell.angle_alpha   90.00
_cell.angle_beta   90.00
_cell.angle_gamma   90.00
#
_symmetry.space_group_name_H-M   'P 1'
#
loop_
_entity.id
_entity.type
_entity.pdbx_description
1 polymer ?
#
loop_
_entity_poly.entity_id
_entity_poly.type
_entity_poly.pdbx_seq_one_letter_code
_entity_poly.pdbx_strand_id
1 'polypeptide(L)'
;LVIRRLTSSKTQLLGLRPSILHGLLILLLVISFSVLTFALALRWIISDNIPLSNGYESMLSVAWFSMLITIVMAFAMRSLRLLIITFGFLLSGFFLLVSHIGQMDPAIGHIMPVLNSPLLSIHVSIIMMSYALLALTFICGLTALILSALQRMRGCLQTGLEQSTALMTLSRIFLYPAMTTLGLGIFIGAIWANISWGNYWSWDPKETWALITFMVYAVLLHLQSVPALRTPKYYHIYTTIAFLTIVITYFGVNYVLGGMHSYA
;
A
#
# COMPACT_ATOMS: atom_id res chain seq x y z
N LEU A 1 -26.48 3.79 2.78
CA LEU A 1 -27.58 3.66 1.82
C LEU A 1 -27.09 3.63 0.38
N VAL A 2 -26.17 4.51 -0.04
CA VAL A 2 -25.65 4.63 -1.42
C VAL A 2 -24.80 3.41 -1.81
N ILE A 3 -23.92 2.93 -0.94
CA ILE A 3 -23.11 1.72 -1.20
C ILE A 3 -24.03 0.48 -1.31
N ARG A 4 -25.12 0.44 -0.54
CA ARG A 4 -26.12 -0.62 -0.63
C ARG A 4 -26.87 -0.60 -1.99
N ARG A 5 -27.04 0.56 -2.63
CA ARG A 5 -27.65 0.67 -3.97
C ARG A 5 -26.66 0.25 -5.08
N LEU A 6 -25.37 0.56 -4.95
CA LEU A 6 -24.35 0.13 -5.92
C LEU A 6 -24.16 -1.39 -5.91
N THR A 7 -24.20 -2.01 -4.71
CA THR A 7 -24.12 -3.45 -4.56
C THR A 7 -25.44 -4.15 -4.96
N SER A 8 -26.59 -3.57 -4.66
CA SER A 8 -27.89 -4.18 -4.95
C SER A 8 -28.22 -4.25 -6.45
N SER A 9 -27.80 -3.25 -7.24
CA SER A 9 -28.14 -3.20 -8.67
C SER A 9 -27.26 -4.10 -9.56
N LYS A 10 -26.03 -4.42 -9.15
CA LYS A 10 -25.10 -5.24 -9.95
C LYS A 10 -24.98 -6.70 -9.51
N THR A 11 -25.36 -7.04 -8.28
CA THR A 11 -25.33 -8.42 -7.79
C THR A 11 -26.40 -9.33 -8.40
N GLN A 12 -27.40 -8.77 -9.06
CA GLN A 12 -28.34 -9.56 -9.87
C GLN A 12 -27.72 -10.21 -11.11
N LEU A 13 -26.56 -9.73 -11.58
CA LEU A 13 -25.85 -10.29 -12.74
C LEU A 13 -25.33 -11.72 -12.52
N LEU A 14 -25.13 -12.15 -11.27
CA LEU A 14 -24.61 -13.49 -10.92
C LEU A 14 -25.65 -14.38 -10.22
N GLY A 15 -26.89 -13.91 -9.97
CA GLY A 15 -27.92 -14.69 -9.27
C GLY A 15 -27.61 -15.04 -7.81
N LEU A 16 -26.47 -14.59 -7.27
CA LEU A 16 -26.01 -14.89 -5.91
C LEU A 16 -26.52 -13.85 -4.91
N ARG A 17 -26.93 -14.30 -3.71
CA ARG A 17 -27.26 -13.39 -2.62
C ARG A 17 -26.01 -12.59 -2.21
N PRO A 18 -26.12 -11.27 -1.93
CA PRO A 18 -24.96 -10.44 -1.55
C PRO A 18 -24.14 -11.00 -0.38
N SER A 19 -24.78 -11.66 0.57
CA SER A 19 -24.14 -12.31 1.72
C SER A 19 -23.25 -13.49 1.32
N ILE A 20 -23.65 -14.27 0.33
CA ILE A 20 -22.89 -15.41 -0.20
C ILE A 20 -21.66 -14.89 -0.96
N LEU A 21 -21.83 -13.88 -1.80
CA LEU A 21 -20.73 -13.26 -2.53
C LEU A 21 -19.68 -12.69 -1.57
N HIS A 22 -20.08 -11.96 -0.54
CA HIS A 22 -19.17 -11.45 0.48
C HIS A 22 -18.42 -12.57 1.22
N GLY A 23 -19.12 -13.64 1.59
CA GLY A 23 -18.50 -14.80 2.25
C GLY A 23 -17.47 -15.47 1.34
N LEU A 24 -17.77 -15.64 0.06
CA LEU A 24 -16.89 -16.26 -0.92
C LEU A 24 -15.65 -15.42 -1.18
N LEU A 25 -15.79 -14.09 -1.30
CA LEU A 25 -14.66 -13.17 -1.48
C LEU A 25 -13.74 -13.16 -0.24
N ILE A 26 -14.29 -13.18 0.98
CA ILE A 26 -13.49 -13.29 2.20
C ILE A 26 -12.77 -14.64 2.24
N LEU A 27 -13.43 -15.73 1.92
CA LEU A 27 -12.83 -17.05 1.88
C LEU A 27 -11.65 -17.10 0.89
N LEU A 28 -11.83 -16.58 -0.33
CA LEU A 28 -10.77 -16.49 -1.32
C LEU A 28 -9.60 -15.64 -0.82
N LEU A 29 -9.88 -14.52 -0.17
CA LEU A 29 -8.84 -13.64 0.38
C LEU A 29 -8.04 -14.37 1.48
N VAL A 30 -8.71 -15.08 2.38
CA VAL A 30 -8.06 -15.84 3.46
C VAL A 30 -7.23 -16.99 2.89
N ILE A 31 -7.74 -17.71 1.90
CA ILE A 31 -6.98 -18.78 1.22
C ILE A 31 -5.72 -18.18 0.55
N SER A 32 -5.86 -17.11 -0.25
CA SER A 32 -4.74 -16.45 -0.91
C SER A 32 -3.71 -15.94 0.09
N PHE A 33 -4.15 -15.34 1.19
CA PHE A 33 -3.28 -14.90 2.28
C PHE A 33 -2.54 -16.08 2.93
N SER A 34 -3.23 -17.20 3.18
CA SER A 34 -2.61 -18.39 3.80
C SER A 34 -1.56 -19.02 2.87
N VAL A 35 -1.85 -19.10 1.57
CA VAL A 35 -0.89 -19.63 0.58
C VAL A 35 0.35 -18.73 0.50
N LEU A 36 0.16 -17.40 0.45
CA LEU A 36 1.30 -16.46 0.41
C LEU A 36 2.09 -16.48 1.71
N THR A 37 1.42 -16.59 2.86
CA THR A 37 2.06 -16.75 4.18
C THR A 37 2.93 -18.01 4.21
N PHE A 38 2.40 -19.12 3.73
CA PHE A 38 3.13 -20.38 3.65
C PHE A 38 4.35 -20.27 2.72
N ALA A 39 4.19 -19.64 1.55
CA ALA A 39 5.29 -19.42 0.62
C ALA A 39 6.41 -18.55 1.22
N LEU A 40 6.06 -17.45 1.90
CA LEU A 40 7.03 -16.59 2.60
C LEU A 40 7.70 -17.31 3.77
N ALA A 41 6.95 -18.12 4.53
CA ALA A 41 7.50 -18.93 5.62
C ALA A 41 8.51 -19.98 5.10
N LEU A 42 8.20 -20.66 3.99
CA LEU A 42 9.15 -21.59 3.35
C LEU A 42 10.41 -20.87 2.88
N ARG A 43 10.28 -19.68 2.26
CA ARG A 43 11.47 -18.90 1.88
C ARG A 43 12.30 -18.53 3.09
N TRP A 44 11.68 -18.09 4.19
CA TRP A 44 12.37 -17.78 5.44
C TRP A 44 13.16 -18.99 5.98
N ILE A 45 12.53 -20.16 6.04
CA ILE A 45 13.17 -21.39 6.53
C ILE A 45 14.35 -21.81 5.63
N ILE A 46 14.21 -21.68 4.30
CA ILE A 46 15.25 -22.09 3.34
C ILE A 46 16.42 -21.11 3.34
N SER A 47 16.16 -19.80 3.43
CA SER A 47 17.19 -18.76 3.38
C SER A 47 17.83 -18.45 4.73
N ASP A 48 17.23 -18.94 5.83
CA ASP A 48 17.56 -18.58 7.22
C ASP A 48 17.49 -17.06 7.49
N ASN A 49 16.79 -16.32 6.63
CA ASN A 49 16.64 -14.87 6.70
C ASN A 49 15.20 -14.46 6.39
N ILE A 50 14.75 -13.34 6.98
CA ILE A 50 13.44 -12.78 6.66
C ILE A 50 13.37 -12.46 5.16
N PRO A 51 12.30 -12.86 4.44
CA PRO A 51 12.18 -12.72 2.98
C PRO A 51 11.92 -11.26 2.57
N LEU A 52 12.95 -10.42 2.67
CA LEU A 52 12.99 -8.99 2.33
C LEU A 52 14.35 -8.60 1.72
N SER A 53 15.06 -9.59 1.19
CA SER A 53 16.46 -9.45 0.74
C SER A 53 16.58 -8.86 -0.66
N ASN A 54 15.57 -8.99 -1.48
CA ASN A 54 15.59 -8.55 -2.88
C ASN A 54 14.25 -7.93 -3.31
N GLY A 55 14.19 -7.39 -4.52
CA GLY A 55 13.00 -6.75 -5.06
C GLY A 55 11.79 -7.69 -5.17
N TYR A 56 12.01 -8.96 -5.54
CA TYR A 56 10.97 -9.98 -5.61
C TYR A 56 10.31 -10.21 -4.23
N GLU A 57 11.11 -10.44 -3.21
CA GLU A 57 10.63 -10.66 -1.84
C GLU A 57 9.93 -9.43 -1.26
N SER A 58 10.44 -8.24 -1.58
CA SER A 58 9.80 -6.98 -1.19
C SER A 58 8.40 -6.83 -1.79
N MET A 59 8.21 -7.19 -3.07
CA MET A 59 6.89 -7.16 -3.72
C MET A 59 5.93 -8.18 -3.12
N LEU A 60 6.40 -9.41 -2.84
CA LEU A 60 5.59 -10.43 -2.14
C LEU A 60 5.16 -9.93 -0.75
N SER A 61 6.06 -9.26 -0.03
CA SER A 61 5.79 -8.73 1.30
C SER A 61 4.77 -7.59 1.26
N VAL A 62 4.84 -6.67 0.29
CA VAL A 62 3.81 -5.63 0.09
C VAL A 62 2.46 -6.25 -0.24
N ALA A 63 2.43 -7.29 -1.09
CA ALA A 63 1.20 -8.03 -1.38
C ALA A 63 0.63 -8.68 -0.11
N TRP A 64 1.47 -9.30 0.70
CA TRP A 64 1.09 -9.93 1.97
C TRP A 64 0.53 -8.91 2.97
N PHE A 65 1.22 -7.77 3.19
CA PHE A 65 0.72 -6.68 4.04
C PHE A 65 -0.60 -6.12 3.53
N SER A 66 -0.76 -5.96 2.21
CA SER A 66 -2.01 -5.49 1.60
C SER A 66 -3.17 -6.44 1.89
N MET A 67 -2.95 -7.76 1.80
CA MET A 67 -3.96 -8.77 2.16
C MET A 67 -4.28 -8.75 3.66
N LEU A 68 -3.27 -8.67 4.53
CA LEU A 68 -3.44 -8.60 5.98
C LEU A 68 -4.28 -7.38 6.38
N ILE A 69 -3.92 -6.20 5.89
CA ILE A 69 -4.65 -4.95 6.15
C ILE A 69 -6.08 -5.07 5.65
N THR A 70 -6.27 -5.64 4.46
CA THR A 70 -7.60 -5.84 3.86
C THR A 70 -8.47 -6.74 4.73
N ILE A 71 -7.93 -7.85 5.26
CA ILE A 71 -8.63 -8.76 6.16
C ILE A 71 -9.06 -8.01 7.42
N VAL A 72 -8.12 -7.36 8.11
CA VAL A 72 -8.38 -6.61 9.35
C VAL A 72 -9.45 -5.54 9.12
N MET A 73 -9.31 -4.74 8.07
CA MET A 73 -10.26 -3.66 7.77
C MET A 73 -11.63 -4.18 7.30
N ALA A 74 -11.70 -5.31 6.59
CA ALA A 74 -12.96 -5.91 6.18
C ALA A 74 -13.78 -6.41 7.38
N PHE A 75 -13.13 -6.84 8.47
CA PHE A 75 -13.80 -7.16 9.72
C PHE A 75 -14.17 -5.93 10.54
N ALA A 76 -13.32 -4.91 10.59
CA ALA A 76 -13.54 -3.68 11.32
C ALA A 76 -14.66 -2.81 10.69
N MET A 77 -14.68 -2.69 9.36
CA MET A 77 -15.56 -1.77 8.63
C MET A 77 -16.60 -2.50 7.78
N ARG A 78 -17.61 -3.05 8.41
CA ARG A 78 -18.66 -3.87 7.75
C ARG A 78 -19.41 -3.11 6.64
N SER A 79 -19.60 -1.79 6.77
CA SER A 79 -20.32 -0.96 5.80
C SER A 79 -19.56 -0.77 4.47
N LEU A 80 -18.23 -0.82 4.49
CA LEU A 80 -17.36 -0.64 3.32
C LEU A 80 -16.67 -1.95 2.89
N ARG A 81 -17.06 -3.08 3.48
CA ARG A 81 -16.38 -4.37 3.35
C ARG A 81 -16.11 -4.76 1.90
N LEU A 82 -17.11 -4.70 1.02
CA LEU A 82 -16.95 -5.08 -0.38
C LEU A 82 -15.89 -4.23 -1.09
N LEU A 83 -15.91 -2.92 -0.84
CA LEU A 83 -14.97 -1.98 -1.43
C LEU A 83 -13.54 -2.23 -0.93
N ILE A 84 -13.38 -2.47 0.37
CA ILE A 84 -12.11 -2.81 0.99
C ILE A 84 -11.54 -4.10 0.41
N ILE A 85 -12.35 -5.17 0.30
CA ILE A 85 -11.94 -6.45 -0.26
C ILE A 85 -11.54 -6.28 -1.73
N THR A 86 -12.33 -5.55 -2.52
CA THR A 86 -12.01 -5.29 -3.94
C THR A 86 -10.68 -4.57 -4.09
N PHE A 87 -10.44 -3.53 -3.28
CA PHE A 87 -9.17 -2.78 -3.31
C PHE A 87 -7.99 -3.65 -2.88
N GLY A 88 -8.18 -4.46 -1.84
CA GLY A 88 -7.15 -5.38 -1.39
C GLY A 88 -6.77 -6.42 -2.43
N PHE A 89 -7.73 -7.02 -3.12
CA PHE A 89 -7.46 -7.94 -4.22
C PHE A 89 -6.74 -7.27 -5.39
N LEU A 90 -7.20 -6.08 -5.80
CA LEU A 90 -6.54 -5.33 -6.87
C LEU A 90 -5.10 -5.00 -6.53
N LEU A 91 -4.87 -4.51 -5.32
CA LEU A 91 -3.54 -4.09 -4.88
C LEU A 91 -2.60 -5.28 -4.70
N SER A 92 -3.03 -6.31 -3.98
CA SER A 92 -2.20 -7.51 -3.77
C SER A 92 -1.93 -8.25 -5.07
N GLY A 93 -2.94 -8.38 -5.94
CA GLY A 93 -2.78 -8.95 -7.27
C GLY A 93 -1.82 -8.16 -8.15
N PHE A 94 -1.87 -6.82 -8.09
CA PHE A 94 -0.92 -5.96 -8.79
C PHE A 94 0.52 -6.21 -8.33
N PHE A 95 0.79 -6.23 -7.03
CA PHE A 95 2.15 -6.46 -6.52
C PHE A 95 2.65 -7.88 -6.80
N LEU A 96 1.77 -8.90 -6.75
CA LEU A 96 2.12 -10.25 -7.17
C LEU A 96 2.44 -10.30 -8.67
N LEU A 97 1.71 -9.57 -9.51
CA LEU A 97 2.03 -9.47 -10.93
C LEU A 97 3.37 -8.78 -11.16
N VAL A 98 3.62 -7.66 -10.47
CA VAL A 98 4.89 -6.91 -10.56
C VAL A 98 6.07 -7.78 -10.14
N SER A 99 5.93 -8.65 -9.14
CA SER A 99 7.00 -9.56 -8.71
C SER A 99 7.43 -10.54 -9.82
N HIS A 100 6.56 -10.83 -10.79
CA HIS A 100 6.87 -11.70 -11.93
C HIS A 100 7.37 -10.97 -13.18
N ILE A 101 7.42 -9.62 -13.15
CA ILE A 101 7.94 -8.85 -14.28
C ILE A 101 9.47 -8.95 -14.30
N GLY A 102 9.98 -9.48 -15.36
CA GLY A 102 11.27 -9.92 -15.85
C GLY A 102 12.61 -9.42 -15.33
N GLN A 103 12.68 -8.55 -14.33
CA GLN A 103 13.94 -8.13 -13.70
C GLN A 103 14.03 -8.45 -12.20
N MET A 104 13.00 -9.08 -11.64
CA MET A 104 12.99 -9.48 -10.24
C MET A 104 13.35 -10.96 -10.14
N ASP A 105 14.58 -11.23 -9.68
CA ASP A 105 15.07 -12.60 -9.53
C ASP A 105 14.37 -13.28 -8.33
N PRO A 106 13.64 -14.37 -8.55
CA PRO A 106 13.04 -15.17 -7.48
C PRO A 106 14.06 -16.08 -6.77
N ALA A 107 15.30 -16.17 -7.24
CA ALA A 107 16.32 -17.04 -6.63
C ALA A 107 16.62 -16.62 -5.19
N ILE A 108 16.84 -17.61 -4.33
CA ILE A 108 17.31 -17.39 -2.96
C ILE A 108 18.84 -17.32 -3.02
N GLY A 109 19.37 -16.09 -3.03
CA GLY A 109 20.80 -15.83 -3.08
C GLY A 109 21.42 -15.64 -1.70
N HIS A 110 22.75 -15.62 -1.64
CA HIS A 110 23.47 -15.24 -0.43
C HIS A 110 23.30 -13.74 -0.15
N ILE A 111 22.88 -13.41 1.06
CA ILE A 111 22.72 -12.02 1.50
C ILE A 111 24.11 -11.48 1.85
N MET A 112 24.39 -10.24 1.42
CA MET A 112 25.61 -9.54 1.85
C MET A 112 25.62 -9.42 3.39
N PRO A 113 26.78 -9.60 4.06
CA PRO A 113 26.85 -9.57 5.53
C PRO A 113 26.25 -8.31 6.17
N VAL A 114 26.39 -7.14 5.52
CA VAL A 114 25.82 -5.88 5.99
C VAL A 114 24.29 -5.88 5.99
N LEU A 115 23.64 -6.69 5.14
CA LEU A 115 22.19 -6.82 5.05
C LEU A 115 21.64 -7.88 6.02
N ASN A 116 22.49 -8.74 6.59
CA ASN A 116 22.08 -9.76 7.56
C ASN A 116 21.97 -9.13 8.97
N SER A 117 20.94 -8.31 9.16
CA SER A 117 20.67 -7.59 10.41
C SER A 117 19.19 -7.64 10.76
N PRO A 118 18.82 -8.11 11.97
CA PRO A 118 17.42 -8.09 12.42
C PRO A 118 16.81 -6.68 12.40
N LEU A 119 17.62 -5.65 12.70
CA LEU A 119 17.19 -4.27 12.69
C LEU A 119 16.81 -3.79 11.28
N LEU A 120 17.59 -4.18 10.26
CA LEU A 120 17.28 -3.90 8.86
C LEU A 120 15.97 -4.59 8.46
N SER A 121 15.78 -5.85 8.83
CA SER A 121 14.56 -6.59 8.51
C SER A 121 13.31 -5.95 9.13
N ILE A 122 13.41 -5.47 10.36
CA ILE A 122 12.32 -4.70 11.01
C ILE A 122 12.07 -3.39 10.27
N HIS A 123 13.13 -2.62 9.94
CA HIS A 123 13.04 -1.39 9.17
C HIS A 123 12.30 -1.61 7.86
N VAL A 124 12.75 -2.54 7.04
CA VAL A 124 12.17 -2.83 5.73
C VAL A 124 10.72 -3.29 5.85
N SER A 125 10.39 -4.17 6.82
CA SER A 125 9.01 -4.62 7.06
C SER A 125 8.06 -3.46 7.34
N ILE A 126 8.48 -2.52 8.20
CA ILE A 126 7.68 -1.35 8.57
C ILE A 126 7.51 -0.40 7.38
N ILE A 127 8.56 -0.18 6.60
CA ILE A 127 8.49 0.62 5.36
C ILE A 127 7.55 -0.02 4.34
N MET A 128 7.66 -1.33 4.10
CA MET A 128 6.77 -2.05 3.16
C MET A 128 5.31 -1.99 3.60
N MET A 129 5.03 -2.13 4.90
CA MET A 129 3.68 -1.95 5.44
C MET A 129 3.16 -0.54 5.20
N SER A 130 3.99 0.49 5.40
CA SER A 130 3.63 1.88 5.10
C SER A 130 3.28 2.06 3.61
N TYR A 131 4.11 1.54 2.71
CA TYR A 131 3.86 1.63 1.27
C TYR A 131 2.57 0.92 0.84
N ALA A 132 2.25 -0.23 1.44
CA ALA A 132 0.98 -0.91 1.23
C ALA A 132 -0.22 -0.04 1.64
N LEU A 133 -0.15 0.62 2.81
CA LEU A 133 -1.19 1.53 3.29
C LEU A 133 -1.32 2.77 2.40
N LEU A 134 -0.21 3.38 1.97
CA LEU A 134 -0.22 4.52 1.06
C LEU A 134 -0.74 4.14 -0.33
N ALA A 135 -0.46 2.94 -0.82
CA ALA A 135 -1.05 2.44 -2.06
C ALA A 135 -2.58 2.25 -1.95
N LEU A 136 -3.10 1.85 -0.78
CA LEU A 136 -4.54 1.84 -0.54
C LEU A 136 -5.14 3.27 -0.56
N THR A 137 -4.44 4.28 -0.05
CA THR A 137 -4.89 5.67 -0.18
C THR A 137 -4.92 6.13 -1.63
N PHE A 138 -3.93 5.74 -2.43
CA PHE A 138 -3.88 6.01 -3.87
C PHE A 138 -5.08 5.38 -4.60
N ILE A 139 -5.38 4.10 -4.33
CA ILE A 139 -6.54 3.42 -4.95
C ILE A 139 -7.86 4.10 -4.56
N CYS A 140 -8.01 4.53 -3.30
CA CYS A 140 -9.17 5.33 -2.89
C CYS A 140 -9.26 6.63 -3.69
N GLY A 141 -8.15 7.33 -3.87
CA GLY A 141 -8.06 8.56 -4.65
C GLY A 141 -8.45 8.36 -6.11
N LEU A 142 -7.81 7.41 -6.78
CA LEU A 142 -8.07 7.10 -8.19
C LEU A 142 -9.52 6.68 -8.42
N THR A 143 -10.05 5.79 -7.55
CA THR A 143 -11.45 5.34 -7.64
C THR A 143 -12.41 6.50 -7.44
N ALA A 144 -12.16 7.41 -6.50
CA ALA A 144 -13.01 8.58 -6.28
C ALA A 144 -13.02 9.51 -7.49
N LEU A 145 -11.87 9.73 -8.13
CA LEU A 145 -11.78 10.56 -9.33
C LEU A 145 -12.52 9.94 -10.50
N ILE A 146 -12.34 8.64 -10.74
CA ILE A 146 -13.05 7.91 -11.81
C ILE A 146 -14.57 7.93 -11.57
N LEU A 147 -15.04 7.60 -10.36
CA LEU A 147 -16.46 7.61 -10.03
C LEU A 147 -17.06 9.01 -10.15
N SER A 148 -16.36 10.04 -9.68
CA SER A 148 -16.82 11.43 -9.81
C SER A 148 -16.97 11.86 -11.27
N ALA A 149 -16.01 11.47 -12.13
CA ALA A 149 -16.09 11.72 -13.57
C ALA A 149 -17.30 11.00 -14.22
N LEU A 150 -17.49 9.71 -13.93
CA LEU A 150 -18.61 8.92 -14.44
C LEU A 150 -19.97 9.43 -13.96
N GLN A 151 -20.08 9.84 -12.69
CA GLN A 151 -21.32 10.38 -12.13
C GLN A 151 -21.66 11.77 -12.72
N ARG A 152 -20.62 12.58 -12.98
CA ARG A 152 -20.79 13.86 -13.68
C ARG A 152 -21.37 13.67 -15.09
N MET A 153 -20.85 12.69 -15.84
CA MET A 153 -21.35 12.35 -17.18
C MET A 153 -22.80 11.86 -17.15
N ARG A 154 -23.23 11.22 -16.05
CA ARG A 154 -24.59 10.70 -15.86
C ARG A 154 -25.56 11.72 -15.23
N GLY A 155 -25.13 12.95 -14.94
CA GLY A 155 -25.94 13.97 -14.27
C GLY A 155 -26.20 13.70 -12.76
N CYS A 156 -25.53 12.72 -12.15
CA CYS A 156 -25.74 12.30 -10.75
C CYS A 156 -24.70 12.92 -9.80
N LEU A 157 -24.55 14.22 -9.82
CA LEU A 157 -23.51 14.96 -9.08
C LEU A 157 -23.54 14.72 -7.57
N GLN A 158 -24.74 14.70 -6.98
CA GLN A 158 -24.90 14.49 -5.53
C GLN A 158 -24.35 13.12 -5.08
N THR A 159 -24.70 12.06 -5.81
CA THR A 159 -24.20 10.71 -5.55
C THR A 159 -22.68 10.62 -5.68
N GLY A 160 -22.11 11.32 -6.67
CA GLY A 160 -20.66 11.39 -6.87
C GLY A 160 -19.95 12.05 -5.70
N LEU A 161 -20.51 13.12 -5.15
CA LEU A 161 -19.94 13.83 -4.00
C LEU A 161 -19.99 12.97 -2.73
N GLU A 162 -21.10 12.30 -2.45
CA GLU A 162 -21.25 11.40 -1.30
C GLU A 162 -20.24 10.24 -1.35
N GLN A 163 -20.06 9.63 -2.52
CA GLN A 163 -19.10 8.55 -2.74
C GLN A 163 -17.65 9.04 -2.55
N SER A 164 -17.33 10.19 -3.13
CA SER A 164 -16.01 10.82 -3.01
C SER A 164 -15.68 11.14 -1.55
N THR A 165 -16.63 11.64 -0.78
CA THR A 165 -16.45 11.92 0.66
C THR A 165 -16.24 10.64 1.48
N ALA A 166 -16.98 9.57 1.16
CA ALA A 166 -16.80 8.28 1.82
C ALA A 166 -15.40 7.69 1.53
N LEU A 167 -14.93 7.79 0.30
CA LEU A 167 -13.59 7.36 -0.11
C LEU A 167 -12.48 8.22 0.53
N MET A 168 -12.70 9.53 0.69
CA MET A 168 -11.79 10.41 1.43
C MET A 168 -11.66 9.96 2.89
N THR A 169 -12.78 9.62 3.54
CA THR A 169 -12.75 9.13 4.92
C THR A 169 -11.98 7.82 5.02
N LEU A 170 -12.22 6.87 4.11
CA LEU A 170 -11.50 5.59 4.07
C LEU A 170 -10.01 5.80 3.81
N SER A 171 -9.65 6.66 2.86
CA SER A 171 -8.26 7.02 2.56
C SER A 171 -7.54 7.57 3.79
N ARG A 172 -8.20 8.44 4.58
CA ARG A 172 -7.63 8.99 5.82
C ARG A 172 -7.39 7.92 6.89
N ILE A 173 -8.26 6.92 6.99
CA ILE A 173 -8.09 5.79 7.92
C ILE A 173 -6.81 5.00 7.57
N PHE A 174 -6.48 4.85 6.30
CA PHE A 174 -5.23 4.22 5.89
C PHE A 174 -4.03 5.17 6.05
N LEU A 175 -4.22 6.46 5.83
CA LEU A 175 -3.16 7.47 5.87
C LEU A 175 -2.51 7.58 7.26
N TYR A 176 -3.29 7.63 8.33
CA TYR A 176 -2.74 7.83 9.68
C TYR A 176 -1.74 6.72 10.08
N PRO A 177 -2.09 5.43 10.02
CA PRO A 177 -1.12 4.39 10.33
C PRO A 177 0.02 4.33 9.30
N ALA A 178 -0.23 4.68 8.03
CA ALA A 178 0.82 4.74 7.03
C ALA A 178 1.90 5.76 7.39
N MET A 179 1.50 6.96 7.79
CA MET A 179 2.43 8.02 8.18
C MET A 179 3.18 7.68 9.47
N THR A 180 2.51 7.05 10.43
CA THR A 180 3.16 6.59 11.66
C THR A 180 4.22 5.53 11.35
N THR A 181 3.88 4.53 10.55
CA THR A 181 4.82 3.46 10.19
C THR A 181 5.95 3.98 9.29
N LEU A 182 5.68 4.92 8.36
CA LEU A 182 6.73 5.53 7.55
C LEU A 182 7.73 6.29 8.41
N GLY A 183 7.26 7.13 9.33
CA GLY A 183 8.11 7.87 10.26
C GLY A 183 8.95 6.94 11.13
N LEU A 184 8.33 5.94 11.77
CA LEU A 184 9.05 4.93 12.56
C LEU A 184 10.08 4.17 11.72
N GLY A 185 9.71 3.80 10.50
CA GLY A 185 10.61 3.13 9.57
C GLY A 185 11.85 3.97 9.25
N ILE A 186 11.69 5.26 8.95
CA ILE A 186 12.81 6.18 8.69
C ILE A 186 13.74 6.25 9.90
N PHE A 187 13.21 6.40 11.13
CA PHE A 187 14.03 6.43 12.34
C PHE A 187 14.80 5.13 12.59
N ILE A 188 14.14 3.99 12.43
CA ILE A 188 14.80 2.67 12.61
C ILE A 188 15.88 2.49 11.54
N GLY A 189 15.63 2.93 10.30
CA GLY A 189 16.62 2.92 9.22
C GLY A 189 17.84 3.78 9.52
N ALA A 190 17.64 4.96 10.10
CA ALA A 190 18.74 5.83 10.52
C ALA A 190 19.61 5.16 11.62
N ILE A 191 18.98 4.48 12.59
CA ILE A 191 19.72 3.74 13.62
C ILE A 191 20.55 2.62 12.98
N TRP A 192 19.95 1.85 12.04
CA TRP A 192 20.66 0.82 11.32
C TRP A 192 21.82 1.38 10.47
N ALA A 193 21.61 2.50 9.80
CA ALA A 193 22.66 3.18 9.01
C ALA A 193 23.85 3.58 9.88
N ASN A 194 23.60 4.10 11.09
CA ASN A 194 24.67 4.43 12.01
C ASN A 194 25.47 3.21 12.49
N ILE A 195 24.81 2.08 12.75
CA ILE A 195 25.47 0.83 13.14
C ILE A 195 26.30 0.26 11.99
N SER A 196 25.79 0.34 10.76
CA SER A 196 26.39 -0.29 9.57
C SER A 196 27.47 0.58 8.92
N TRP A 197 27.31 1.89 8.92
CA TRP A 197 28.13 2.86 8.18
C TRP A 197 28.71 4.00 9.03
N GLY A 198 28.35 4.08 10.32
CA GLY A 198 28.84 5.09 11.25
C GLY A 198 28.13 6.46 11.16
N ASN A 199 27.10 6.59 10.34
CA ASN A 199 26.35 7.83 10.18
C ASN A 199 24.84 7.54 10.18
N TYR A 200 24.07 8.35 10.92
CA TYR A 200 22.60 8.24 10.95
C TYR A 200 21.93 8.66 9.63
N TRP A 201 22.56 9.56 8.89
CA TRP A 201 22.02 10.16 7.68
C TRP A 201 23.14 10.59 6.74
N SER A 202 23.12 10.13 5.50
CA SER A 202 24.15 10.41 4.50
C SER A 202 23.64 11.15 3.27
N TRP A 203 22.36 11.55 3.27
CA TRP A 203 21.69 12.12 2.10
C TRP A 203 21.67 11.20 0.88
N ASP A 204 21.74 9.90 1.12
CA ASP A 204 21.57 8.90 0.07
C ASP A 204 20.22 9.10 -0.64
N PRO A 205 20.12 8.83 -1.94
CA PRO A 205 18.86 9.00 -2.68
C PRO A 205 17.65 8.32 -2.03
N LYS A 206 17.83 7.13 -1.44
CA LYS A 206 16.75 6.40 -0.78
C LYS A 206 16.27 7.07 0.51
N GLU A 207 17.21 7.57 1.32
CA GLU A 207 16.91 8.36 2.53
C GLU A 207 16.17 9.64 2.16
N THR A 208 16.71 10.37 1.17
CA THR A 208 16.17 11.64 0.71
C THR A 208 14.75 11.48 0.16
N TRP A 209 14.49 10.47 -0.68
CA TRP A 209 13.18 10.24 -1.25
C TRP A 209 12.18 9.68 -0.23
N ALA A 210 12.64 8.92 0.77
CA ALA A 210 11.78 8.52 1.89
C ALA A 210 11.32 9.73 2.71
N LEU A 211 12.22 10.68 2.98
CA LEU A 211 11.89 11.95 3.65
C LEU A 211 10.95 12.81 2.80
N ILE A 212 11.21 12.95 1.49
CA ILE A 212 10.32 13.68 0.56
C ILE A 212 8.92 13.05 0.59
N THR A 213 8.82 11.72 0.51
CA THR A 213 7.55 11.00 0.58
C THR A 213 6.83 11.32 1.89
N PHE A 214 7.54 11.24 3.03
CA PHE A 214 6.98 11.59 4.33
C PHE A 214 6.46 13.04 4.36
N MET A 215 7.23 14.01 3.91
CA MET A 215 6.83 15.42 3.89
C MET A 215 5.63 15.70 2.98
N VAL A 216 5.61 15.10 1.79
CA VAL A 216 4.49 15.24 0.85
C VAL A 216 3.20 14.70 1.45
N TYR A 217 3.22 13.51 2.04
CA TYR A 217 2.01 12.96 2.67
C TYR A 217 1.65 13.64 4.00
N ALA A 218 2.62 14.22 4.73
CA ALA A 218 2.37 14.97 5.96
C ALA A 218 1.44 16.18 5.74
N VAL A 219 1.45 16.79 4.55
CA VAL A 219 0.51 17.86 4.18
C VAL A 219 -0.95 17.41 4.38
N LEU A 220 -1.28 16.16 4.11
CA LEU A 220 -2.63 15.61 4.27
C LEU A 220 -3.05 15.43 5.74
N LEU A 221 -2.11 15.43 6.68
CA LEU A 221 -2.41 15.42 8.11
C LEU A 221 -2.84 16.83 8.60
N HIS A 222 -2.47 17.87 7.85
CA HIS A 222 -2.70 19.28 8.18
C HIS A 222 -3.80 19.93 7.33
N LEU A 223 -4.91 19.22 7.08
CA LEU A 223 -6.03 19.72 6.24
C LEU A 223 -6.62 21.03 6.76
N GLN A 224 -6.48 21.32 8.06
CA GLN A 224 -6.95 22.60 8.63
C GLN A 224 -6.14 23.78 8.11
N SER A 225 -4.85 23.58 7.88
CA SER A 225 -3.93 24.61 7.37
C SER A 225 -3.98 24.77 5.86
N VAL A 226 -4.52 23.78 5.14
CA VAL A 226 -4.64 23.79 3.66
C VAL A 226 -6.11 23.65 3.25
N PRO A 227 -6.90 24.76 3.24
CA PRO A 227 -8.34 24.71 3.01
C PRO A 227 -8.76 24.02 1.70
N ALA A 228 -7.96 24.12 0.64
CA ALA A 228 -8.23 23.49 -0.64
C ALA A 228 -8.36 21.97 -0.53
N LEU A 229 -7.53 21.33 0.30
CA LEU A 229 -7.51 19.87 0.49
C LEU A 229 -8.65 19.36 1.39
N ARG A 230 -9.47 20.23 1.96
CA ARG A 230 -10.71 19.83 2.67
C ARG A 230 -11.77 19.33 1.71
N THR A 231 -11.71 19.74 0.45
CA THR A 231 -12.67 19.30 -0.58
C THR A 231 -12.25 17.92 -1.10
N PRO A 232 -13.16 16.94 -1.20
CA PRO A 232 -12.83 15.59 -1.65
C PRO A 232 -12.10 15.56 -2.98
N LYS A 233 -12.47 16.42 -3.92
CA LYS A 233 -11.85 16.49 -5.26
C LYS A 233 -10.35 16.75 -5.17
N TYR A 234 -9.94 17.84 -4.49
CA TYR A 234 -8.52 18.21 -4.41
C TYR A 234 -7.74 17.27 -3.51
N TYR A 235 -8.36 16.73 -2.46
CA TYR A 235 -7.76 15.67 -1.65
C TYR A 235 -7.38 14.45 -2.50
N HIS A 236 -8.30 13.96 -3.32
CA HIS A 236 -8.06 12.78 -4.17
C HIS A 236 -7.07 13.05 -5.30
N ILE A 237 -7.07 14.23 -5.89
CA ILE A 237 -6.03 14.63 -6.85
C ILE A 237 -4.67 14.62 -6.17
N TYR A 238 -4.57 15.22 -4.98
CA TYR A 238 -3.32 15.28 -4.24
C TYR A 238 -2.80 13.87 -3.88
N THR A 239 -3.63 13.01 -3.29
CA THR A 239 -3.24 11.63 -2.93
C THR A 239 -2.80 10.82 -4.13
N THR A 240 -3.44 11.02 -5.29
CA THR A 240 -3.09 10.33 -6.53
C THR A 240 -1.72 10.78 -7.04
N ILE A 241 -1.44 12.08 -7.03
CA ILE A 241 -0.15 12.62 -7.46
C ILE A 241 0.96 12.29 -6.44
N ALA A 242 0.66 12.38 -5.14
CA ALA A 242 1.60 12.06 -4.07
C ALA A 242 2.16 10.63 -4.19
N PHE A 243 1.41 9.69 -4.74
CA PHE A 243 1.87 8.31 -4.93
C PHE A 243 3.08 8.20 -5.86
N LEU A 244 3.32 9.18 -6.73
CA LEU A 244 4.52 9.22 -7.57
C LEU A 244 5.80 9.27 -6.74
N THR A 245 5.78 9.86 -5.54
CA THR A 245 6.95 9.87 -4.64
C THR A 245 7.34 8.46 -4.22
N ILE A 246 6.37 7.58 -3.96
CA ILE A 246 6.63 6.16 -3.64
C ILE A 246 7.19 5.42 -4.85
N VAL A 247 6.62 5.66 -6.04
CA VAL A 247 7.11 5.04 -7.28
C VAL A 247 8.57 5.45 -7.53
N ILE A 248 8.92 6.72 -7.33
CA ILE A 248 10.29 7.21 -7.46
C ILE A 248 11.18 6.61 -6.36
N THR A 249 10.73 6.59 -5.10
CA THR A 249 11.51 6.04 -3.98
C THR A 249 11.82 4.56 -4.20
N TYR A 250 10.88 3.79 -4.71
CA TYR A 250 11.08 2.35 -4.90
C TYR A 250 11.76 2.03 -6.23
N PHE A 251 11.19 2.46 -7.36
CA PHE A 251 11.71 2.12 -8.69
C PHE A 251 12.78 3.09 -9.16
N GLY A 252 12.57 4.40 -9.00
CA GLY A 252 13.50 5.42 -9.48
C GLY A 252 14.85 5.32 -8.79
N VAL A 253 14.89 5.15 -7.48
CA VAL A 253 16.15 5.04 -6.73
C VAL A 253 16.84 3.70 -7.02
N ASN A 254 16.12 2.59 -7.05
CA ASN A 254 16.74 1.28 -7.25
C ASN A 254 17.32 1.10 -8.66
N TYR A 255 16.64 1.61 -9.69
CA TYR A 255 16.99 1.31 -11.09
C TYR A 255 17.61 2.48 -11.86
N VAL A 256 17.47 3.73 -11.38
CA VAL A 256 17.92 4.94 -12.12
C VAL A 256 18.93 5.76 -11.34
N LEU A 257 18.65 6.07 -10.05
CA LEU A 257 19.50 6.97 -9.28
C LEU A 257 20.68 6.28 -8.60
N GLY A 258 20.55 5.00 -8.28
CA GLY A 258 21.55 4.25 -7.52
C GLY A 258 21.72 4.78 -6.10
N GLY A 259 22.85 4.43 -5.44
CA GLY A 259 23.16 4.86 -4.08
C GLY A 259 23.64 3.72 -3.20
N MET A 260 24.00 4.00 -1.93
CA MET A 260 24.47 3.00 -0.97
C MET A 260 23.42 1.94 -0.63
N HIS A 261 22.14 2.27 -0.82
CA HIS A 261 21.00 1.37 -0.58
C HIS A 261 20.48 0.68 -1.86
N SER A 262 21.12 0.83 -3.02
CA SER A 262 20.71 0.15 -4.25
C SER A 262 21.31 -1.25 -4.31
N TYR A 263 20.59 -2.22 -3.80
CA TYR A 263 20.95 -3.65 -3.81
C TYR A 263 20.10 -4.44 -4.84
N ALA A 264 19.66 -3.79 -5.90
CA ALA A 264 18.92 -4.43 -6.98
C ALA A 264 19.87 -5.06 -8.01
#